data_908fa5e3f4640daa3d541d928da5c485
#
_entry.id   908fa5e3f4640daa3d541d928da5c485
#
_cell.length_a   1.000
_cell.length_b   1.000
_cell.length_c   1.000
_cell.angle_alpha   90.00
_cell.angle_beta   90.00
_cell.angle_gamma   90.00
#
_symmetry.space_group_name_H-M   'P 1'
#
loop_
_entity.id
_entity.type
_entity.pdbx_description
1 polymer ?
#
loop_
_entity_poly.entity_id
_entity_poly.type
_entity_poly.pdbx_seq_one_letter_code
_entity_poly.pdbx_strand_id
1 'polypeptide(L)'
;HKEYRRQRQMCIRDRYQEVMIMPCTTILVGKKASYDGSTMIARNDDSPSGQFTPKKFVVVHPEEQPKKYKSVLSHVEIDLPEDPMRYTAVPNALDGEGIWAAHGVNAAGVGMTATETITSNARVLGADPLVEYVPAKDGVEEISGGIGEEDIVSLVLPYIHSAREGVTRLGSLLEKYGTYEMNGIAFSDKNEIWWLETIGGHHWIARRVP
;
A
#
# COMPACT_ATOMS: atom_id res chain seq x y z
N HIS A 1 -31.44 -14.41 29.90
CA HIS A 1 -29.99 -14.30 30.27
C HIS A 1 -29.04 -15.24 29.50
N LYS A 2 -29.52 -16.37 28.96
CA LYS A 2 -28.69 -17.31 28.16
C LYS A 2 -28.54 -16.82 26.68
N GLU A 3 -29.53 -16.19 26.09
CA GLU A 3 -29.47 -15.64 24.74
C GLU A 3 -28.51 -14.45 24.64
N TYR A 4 -28.49 -13.55 25.65
CA TYR A 4 -27.57 -12.42 25.69
C TYR A 4 -26.09 -12.83 25.81
N ARG A 5 -25.81 -13.97 26.49
CA ARG A 5 -24.46 -14.55 26.52
C ARG A 5 -24.05 -15.20 25.19
N ARG A 6 -25.00 -15.82 24.47
CA ARG A 6 -24.72 -16.38 23.13
C ARG A 6 -24.43 -15.29 22.08
N GLN A 7 -25.22 -14.21 22.08
CA GLN A 7 -24.96 -13.07 21.20
C GLN A 7 -23.62 -12.38 21.53
N ARG A 8 -23.27 -12.23 22.80
CA ARG A 8 -21.97 -11.66 23.20
C ARG A 8 -20.80 -12.58 22.83
N GLN A 9 -20.96 -13.90 22.90
CA GLN A 9 -19.94 -14.87 22.46
C GLN A 9 -19.82 -14.93 20.93
N MET A 10 -20.92 -14.79 20.20
CA MET A 10 -20.86 -14.66 18.73
C MET A 10 -20.13 -13.37 18.32
N CYS A 11 -20.49 -12.23 18.87
CA CYS A 11 -19.82 -10.96 18.59
C CYS A 11 -18.32 -10.96 18.97
N ILE A 12 -17.94 -11.69 20.03
CA ILE A 12 -16.52 -11.85 20.41
C ILE A 12 -15.81 -12.82 19.47
N ARG A 13 -16.47 -13.89 19.03
CA ARG A 13 -15.90 -14.88 18.11
C ARG A 13 -15.73 -14.31 16.70
N ASP A 14 -16.70 -13.53 16.23
CA ASP A 14 -16.62 -12.82 14.95
C ASP A 14 -15.52 -11.75 15.00
N ARG A 15 -15.40 -11.02 16.11
CA ARG A 15 -14.34 -10.04 16.30
C ARG A 15 -12.94 -10.68 16.39
N TYR A 16 -12.81 -11.88 16.95
CA TYR A 16 -11.55 -12.64 16.95
C TYR A 16 -11.22 -13.27 15.60
N GLN A 17 -12.21 -13.62 14.77
CA GLN A 17 -11.97 -14.04 13.40
C GLN A 17 -11.56 -12.86 12.49
N GLU A 18 -12.12 -11.67 12.66
CA GLU A 18 -11.67 -10.47 11.95
C GLU A 18 -10.28 -9.99 12.40
N VAL A 19 -9.91 -10.17 13.67
CA VAL A 19 -8.57 -9.81 14.19
C VAL A 19 -7.47 -10.80 13.74
N MET A 20 -7.83 -11.99 13.25
CA MET A 20 -6.84 -12.96 12.71
C MET A 20 -6.50 -12.73 11.23
N ILE A 21 -6.99 -11.66 10.61
CA ILE A 21 -6.72 -11.32 9.20
C ILE A 21 -6.00 -9.95 9.13
N MET A 22 -4.99 -9.74 9.97
CA MET A 22 -4.06 -8.62 9.79
C MET A 22 -2.73 -9.21 9.27
N PRO A 23 -2.52 -9.22 7.94
CA PRO A 23 -1.45 -10.02 7.37
C PRO A 23 -0.05 -9.43 7.54
N CYS A 24 0.10 -8.15 7.85
CA CYS A 24 1.41 -7.50 7.91
C CYS A 24 1.62 -6.74 9.22
N THR A 25 2.89 -6.46 9.54
CA THR A 25 3.28 -5.59 10.66
C THR A 25 4.36 -4.64 10.22
N THR A 26 4.18 -3.34 10.49
CA THR A 26 5.15 -2.29 10.17
C THR A 26 5.71 -1.67 11.44
N ILE A 27 7.02 -1.47 11.49
CA ILE A 27 7.73 -0.80 12.58
C ILE A 27 8.34 0.50 12.04
N LEU A 28 8.08 1.60 12.74
CA LEU A 28 8.59 2.93 12.44
C LEU A 28 9.41 3.44 13.61
N VAL A 29 10.69 3.76 13.40
CA VAL A 29 11.58 4.29 14.42
C VAL A 29 12.11 5.65 13.99
N GLY A 30 11.54 6.70 14.55
CA GLY A 30 11.99 8.08 14.31
C GLY A 30 13.31 8.41 15.03
N LYS A 31 13.93 9.51 14.66
CA LYS A 31 15.25 9.94 15.17
C LYS A 31 15.36 10.04 16.69
N LYS A 32 14.26 10.37 17.37
CA LYS A 32 14.25 10.50 18.84
C LYS A 32 14.22 9.15 19.55
N ALA A 33 13.86 8.08 18.85
CA ALA A 33 13.77 6.74 19.40
C ALA A 33 14.95 5.84 18.99
N SER A 34 15.77 6.28 18.02
CA SER A 34 16.98 5.57 17.61
C SER A 34 18.20 6.01 18.43
N TYR A 35 19.15 5.09 18.59
CA TYR A 35 20.36 5.34 19.39
C TYR A 35 21.30 6.36 18.75
N ASP A 36 21.42 6.35 17.44
CA ASP A 36 22.33 7.18 16.64
C ASP A 36 21.66 8.33 15.87
N GLY A 37 20.34 8.53 16.09
CA GLY A 37 19.57 9.53 15.38
C GLY A 37 19.18 9.12 13.95
N SER A 38 19.34 7.85 13.57
CA SER A 38 18.88 7.32 12.29
C SER A 38 17.35 7.18 12.25
N THR A 39 16.82 7.10 11.03
CA THR A 39 15.43 6.72 10.76
C THR A 39 15.38 5.28 10.30
N MET A 40 14.40 4.50 10.75
CA MET A 40 14.24 3.11 10.33
C MET A 40 12.77 2.79 10.06
N ILE A 41 12.51 2.11 8.96
CA ILE A 41 11.23 1.47 8.67
C ILE A 41 11.47 0.00 8.37
N ALA A 42 10.61 -0.87 8.89
CA ALA A 42 10.66 -2.31 8.65
C ALA A 42 9.25 -2.88 8.58
N ARG A 43 9.06 -3.89 7.74
CA ARG A 43 7.81 -4.64 7.67
C ARG A 43 8.08 -6.13 7.49
N ASN A 44 7.15 -6.94 7.93
CA ASN A 44 6.99 -8.30 7.43
C ASN A 44 5.90 -8.31 6.33
N ASP A 45 5.88 -9.37 5.56
CA ASP A 45 4.90 -9.58 4.48
C ASP A 45 4.23 -10.92 4.73
N ASP A 46 3.10 -10.89 5.43
CA ASP A 46 2.36 -12.08 5.84
C ASP A 46 1.18 -12.33 4.89
N SER A 47 1.00 -13.57 4.47
CA SER A 47 -0.18 -13.97 3.70
C SER A 47 -1.35 -14.29 4.63
N PRO A 48 -2.53 -13.65 4.46
CA PRO A 48 -3.71 -13.96 5.25
C PRO A 48 -4.23 -15.38 5.03
N SER A 49 -3.91 -16.00 3.89
CA SER A 49 -4.29 -17.38 3.56
C SER A 49 -3.40 -18.41 4.21
N GLY A 50 -2.27 -18.02 4.82
CA GLY A 50 -1.22 -18.93 5.29
C GLY A 50 -0.46 -19.63 4.17
N GLN A 51 -0.66 -19.24 2.92
CA GLN A 51 0.07 -19.77 1.76
C GLN A 51 1.40 -19.03 1.59
N PHE A 52 2.42 -19.78 1.23
CA PHE A 52 3.73 -19.20 0.90
C PHE A 52 3.69 -18.54 -0.49
N THR A 53 3.95 -17.23 -0.52
CA THR A 53 4.12 -16.49 -1.77
C THR A 53 5.61 -16.15 -1.93
N PRO A 54 6.32 -16.76 -2.89
CA PRO A 54 7.74 -16.51 -3.08
C PRO A 54 7.98 -15.08 -3.56
N LYS A 55 8.96 -14.42 -2.94
CA LYS A 55 9.43 -13.08 -3.29
C LYS A 55 10.83 -13.15 -3.87
N LYS A 56 11.20 -12.14 -4.66
CA LYS A 56 12.56 -11.96 -5.17
C LYS A 56 13.05 -10.54 -4.87
N PHE A 57 14.32 -10.40 -4.49
CA PHE A 57 14.94 -9.08 -4.39
C PHE A 57 15.44 -8.65 -5.77
N VAL A 58 15.04 -7.45 -6.20
CA VAL A 58 15.43 -6.91 -7.51
C VAL A 58 15.96 -5.49 -7.39
N VAL A 59 16.79 -5.11 -8.37
CA VAL A 59 17.15 -3.72 -8.66
C VAL A 59 16.48 -3.37 -9.96
N VAL A 60 15.64 -2.34 -9.96
CA VAL A 60 14.97 -1.86 -11.17
C VAL A 60 15.69 -0.62 -11.67
N HIS A 61 16.18 -0.68 -12.92
CA HIS A 61 16.89 0.44 -13.53
C HIS A 61 15.91 1.38 -14.26
N PRO A 62 16.29 2.66 -14.47
CA PRO A 62 15.43 3.63 -15.16
C PRO A 62 14.91 3.16 -16.53
N GLU A 63 15.78 2.53 -17.30
CA GLU A 63 15.47 2.02 -18.65
C GLU A 63 14.51 0.82 -18.68
N GLU A 64 14.34 0.14 -17.55
CA GLU A 64 13.42 -1.00 -17.39
C GLU A 64 12.01 -0.55 -17.00
N GLN A 65 11.82 0.72 -16.66
CA GLN A 65 10.55 1.23 -16.20
C GLN A 65 9.67 1.66 -17.36
N PRO A 66 8.36 1.31 -17.33
CA PRO A 66 7.45 1.67 -18.41
C PRO A 66 7.15 3.18 -18.37
N LYS A 67 6.81 3.76 -19.53
CA LYS A 67 6.27 5.13 -19.59
C LYS A 67 4.79 5.20 -19.16
N LYS A 68 4.09 4.08 -19.28
CA LYS A 68 2.69 3.91 -18.86
C LYS A 68 2.59 2.64 -18.03
N TYR A 69 2.10 2.79 -16.83
CA TYR A 69 1.81 1.69 -15.92
C TYR A 69 0.40 1.15 -16.16
N LYS A 70 0.25 -0.15 -16.09
CA LYS A 70 -1.06 -0.81 -16.04
C LYS A 70 -1.07 -1.83 -14.91
N SER A 71 -2.01 -1.67 -13.97
CA SER A 71 -2.22 -2.64 -12.90
C SER A 71 -2.70 -3.98 -13.44
N VAL A 72 -2.21 -5.07 -12.85
CA VAL A 72 -2.64 -6.43 -13.21
C VAL A 72 -4.00 -6.74 -12.60
N LEU A 73 -4.28 -6.23 -11.40
CA LEU A 73 -5.51 -6.54 -10.66
C LEU A 73 -6.64 -5.56 -10.96
N SER A 74 -6.36 -4.27 -10.94
CA SER A 74 -7.39 -3.24 -11.09
C SER A 74 -7.54 -2.72 -12.52
N HIS A 75 -6.61 -3.03 -13.40
CA HIS A 75 -6.52 -2.53 -14.76
C HIS A 75 -6.39 -0.99 -14.88
N VAL A 76 -6.15 -0.27 -13.78
CA VAL A 76 -5.89 1.17 -13.85
C VAL A 76 -4.65 1.45 -14.69
N GLU A 77 -4.75 2.45 -15.57
CA GLU A 77 -3.66 2.90 -16.42
C GLU A 77 -3.20 4.29 -15.99
N ILE A 78 -1.90 4.45 -15.79
CA ILE A 78 -1.30 5.69 -15.26
C ILE A 78 -0.07 6.05 -16.08
N ASP A 79 -0.06 7.26 -16.64
CA ASP A 79 1.14 7.81 -17.28
C ASP A 79 2.17 8.17 -16.21
N LEU A 80 3.39 7.68 -16.39
CA LEU A 80 4.49 7.87 -15.46
C LEU A 80 5.39 9.03 -15.88
N PRO A 81 6.04 9.73 -14.91
CA PRO A 81 7.04 10.75 -15.23
C PRO A 81 8.21 10.19 -16.05
N GLU A 82 8.87 11.06 -16.81
CA GLU A 82 9.94 10.65 -17.75
C GLU A 82 11.28 10.31 -17.09
N ASP A 83 11.50 10.78 -15.85
CA ASP A 83 12.80 10.67 -15.16
C ASP A 83 12.72 9.75 -13.93
N PRO A 84 12.49 8.43 -14.10
CA PRO A 84 12.49 7.50 -12.99
C PRO A 84 13.90 7.27 -12.44
N MET A 85 14.03 7.18 -11.12
CA MET A 85 15.27 6.76 -10.47
C MET A 85 15.37 5.23 -10.40
N ARG A 86 16.59 4.72 -10.34
CA ARG A 86 16.86 3.34 -9.94
C ARG A 86 16.35 3.10 -8.53
N TYR A 87 15.73 1.95 -8.28
CA TYR A 87 15.28 1.55 -6.95
C TYR A 87 15.41 0.04 -6.74
N THR A 88 15.40 -0.38 -5.48
CA THR A 88 15.28 -1.78 -5.09
C THR A 88 13.82 -2.11 -4.77
N ALA A 89 13.42 -3.36 -4.97
CA ALA A 89 12.09 -3.84 -4.62
C ALA A 89 12.11 -5.34 -4.27
N VAL A 90 11.03 -5.82 -3.65
CA VAL A 90 10.85 -7.23 -3.32
C VAL A 90 9.51 -7.74 -3.87
N PRO A 91 9.38 -7.78 -5.21
CA PRO A 91 8.15 -8.21 -5.86
C PRO A 91 7.91 -9.71 -5.73
N ASN A 92 6.69 -10.13 -6.07
CA ASN A 92 6.36 -11.53 -6.27
C ASN A 92 7.30 -12.17 -7.30
N ALA A 93 7.68 -13.42 -7.06
CA ALA A 93 8.52 -14.18 -7.98
C ALA A 93 7.72 -14.87 -9.08
N LEU A 94 6.39 -14.98 -8.91
CA LEU A 94 5.48 -15.58 -9.89
C LEU A 94 4.92 -14.49 -10.80
N ASP A 95 4.88 -14.81 -12.11
CA ASP A 95 4.34 -13.91 -13.10
C ASP A 95 2.80 -13.95 -13.13
N GLY A 96 2.18 -12.82 -13.51
CA GLY A 96 0.73 -12.71 -13.70
C GLY A 96 -0.11 -12.47 -12.44
N GLU A 97 0.53 -12.35 -11.27
CA GLU A 97 -0.14 -12.13 -9.97
C GLU A 97 -0.03 -10.69 -9.47
N GLY A 98 0.43 -9.75 -10.31
CA GLY A 98 0.76 -8.39 -9.91
C GLY A 98 2.19 -8.28 -9.35
N ILE A 99 2.68 -7.05 -9.24
CA ILE A 99 4.07 -6.79 -8.83
C ILE A 99 4.25 -7.02 -7.33
N TRP A 100 3.39 -6.46 -6.51
CA TRP A 100 3.46 -6.58 -5.04
C TRP A 100 4.85 -6.30 -4.49
N ALA A 101 5.40 -5.14 -4.82
CA ALA A 101 6.81 -4.82 -4.59
C ALA A 101 7.24 -4.71 -3.12
N ALA A 102 6.31 -4.86 -2.18
CA ALA A 102 6.46 -4.90 -0.73
C ALA A 102 7.20 -3.71 -0.10
N HIS A 103 8.44 -3.47 -0.47
CA HIS A 103 9.24 -2.33 -0.02
C HIS A 103 10.41 -2.07 -0.97
N GLY A 104 11.06 -0.92 -0.80
CA GLY A 104 12.29 -0.61 -1.53
C GLY A 104 12.96 0.67 -1.07
N VAL A 105 14.13 0.92 -1.67
CA VAL A 105 14.90 2.16 -1.49
C VAL A 105 15.33 2.65 -2.86
N ASN A 106 15.17 3.94 -3.13
CA ASN A 106 15.59 4.55 -4.40
C ASN A 106 17.01 5.17 -4.33
N ALA A 107 17.49 5.63 -5.47
CA ALA A 107 18.83 6.23 -5.60
C ALA A 107 19.00 7.55 -4.79
N ALA A 108 17.92 8.22 -4.41
CA ALA A 108 17.96 9.38 -3.52
C ALA A 108 18.03 9.00 -2.02
N GLY A 109 18.04 7.71 -1.69
CA GLY A 109 18.05 7.21 -0.31
C GLY A 109 16.71 7.33 0.40
N VAL A 110 15.61 7.38 -0.35
CA VAL A 110 14.26 7.33 0.21
C VAL A 110 13.81 5.88 0.28
N GLY A 111 13.44 5.43 1.46
CA GLY A 111 12.81 4.13 1.71
C GLY A 111 11.29 4.23 1.72
N MET A 112 10.63 3.19 1.25
CA MET A 112 9.17 3.08 1.24
C MET A 112 8.77 1.64 1.56
N THR A 113 7.72 1.49 2.37
CA THR A 113 6.97 0.23 2.47
C THR A 113 5.65 0.36 1.72
N ALA A 114 5.14 -0.72 1.25
CA ALA A 114 3.76 -0.89 0.89
C ALA A 114 3.40 -2.31 1.31
N THR A 115 2.48 -2.56 2.11
CA THR A 115 1.52 -1.73 2.79
C THR A 115 1.19 -2.38 4.13
N GLU A 116 0.49 -1.70 4.99
CA GLU A 116 -0.16 -2.31 6.15
C GLU A 116 -1.65 -2.34 5.86
N THR A 117 -2.28 -3.50 5.97
CA THR A 117 -3.73 -3.59 5.82
C THR A 117 -4.42 -2.90 6.98
N ILE A 118 -5.24 -1.90 6.69
CA ILE A 118 -6.05 -1.18 7.66
C ILE A 118 -7.53 -1.30 7.30
N THR A 119 -8.41 -0.80 8.15
CA THR A 119 -9.85 -0.82 7.92
C THR A 119 -10.44 0.58 8.00
N SER A 120 -11.38 0.90 7.11
CA SER A 120 -12.20 2.11 7.18
C SER A 120 -13.56 1.80 7.79
N ASN A 121 -14.12 2.76 8.48
CA ASN A 121 -15.44 2.59 9.04
C ASN A 121 -16.53 2.70 7.96
N ALA A 122 -17.69 2.07 8.19
CA ALA A 122 -18.76 1.99 7.23
C ALA A 122 -19.32 3.36 6.79
N ARG A 123 -19.23 4.40 7.64
CA ARG A 123 -19.68 5.75 7.27
C ARG A 123 -18.75 6.40 6.26
N VAL A 124 -17.46 6.18 6.41
CA VAL A 124 -16.43 6.65 5.45
C VAL A 124 -16.66 5.97 4.12
N LEU A 125 -16.78 4.63 4.09
CA LEU A 125 -17.02 3.87 2.87
C LEU A 125 -18.36 4.21 2.21
N GLY A 126 -19.36 4.61 2.99
CA GLY A 126 -20.63 5.10 2.45
C GLY A 126 -20.55 6.50 1.82
N ALA A 127 -19.58 7.32 2.24
CA ALA A 127 -19.35 8.66 1.69
C ALA A 127 -18.34 8.68 0.54
N ASP A 128 -17.32 7.82 0.61
CA ASP A 128 -16.26 7.65 -0.37
C ASP A 128 -15.97 6.15 -0.57
N PRO A 129 -16.76 5.46 -1.41
CA PRO A 129 -16.60 4.03 -1.67
C PRO A 129 -15.24 3.71 -2.29
N LEU A 130 -14.76 2.48 -2.05
CA LEU A 130 -13.59 1.96 -2.75
C LEU A 130 -13.84 1.91 -4.26
N VAL A 131 -12.79 2.13 -5.04
CA VAL A 131 -12.83 2.09 -6.50
C VAL A 131 -12.48 0.69 -6.97
N GLU A 132 -13.47 -0.20 -6.92
CA GLU A 132 -13.31 -1.61 -7.27
C GLU A 132 -13.27 -1.83 -8.78
N TYR A 133 -12.50 -2.82 -9.23
CA TYR A 133 -12.53 -3.28 -10.62
C TYR A 133 -13.83 -4.03 -10.90
N VAL A 134 -14.47 -3.66 -12.01
CA VAL A 134 -15.66 -4.36 -12.50
C VAL A 134 -15.36 -4.98 -13.87
N PRO A 135 -15.34 -6.33 -13.97
CA PRO A 135 -15.04 -6.99 -15.24
C PRO A 135 -16.14 -6.77 -16.28
N ALA A 136 -15.75 -6.77 -17.54
CA ALA A 136 -16.70 -6.72 -18.66
C ALA A 136 -17.71 -7.87 -18.58
N LYS A 137 -19.00 -7.57 -18.68
CA LYS A 137 -20.07 -8.56 -18.60
C LYS A 137 -21.30 -8.12 -19.38
N ASP A 138 -21.93 -9.07 -20.08
CA ASP A 138 -23.24 -8.90 -20.76
C ASP A 138 -23.29 -7.67 -21.71
N GLY A 139 -22.19 -7.36 -22.39
CA GLY A 139 -22.06 -6.23 -23.33
C GLY A 139 -21.76 -4.87 -22.67
N VAL A 140 -21.51 -4.86 -21.35
CA VAL A 140 -21.00 -3.69 -20.62
C VAL A 140 -19.48 -3.78 -20.58
N GLU A 141 -18.80 -2.68 -20.93
CA GLU A 141 -17.33 -2.58 -20.86
C GLU A 141 -16.84 -2.69 -19.41
N GLU A 142 -15.58 -3.12 -19.23
CA GLU A 142 -14.96 -3.15 -17.92
C GLU A 142 -14.81 -1.74 -17.34
N ILE A 143 -14.83 -1.65 -16.02
CA ILE A 143 -14.52 -0.43 -15.27
C ILE A 143 -13.23 -0.69 -14.48
N SER A 144 -12.18 0.05 -14.78
CA SER A 144 -10.91 -0.05 -14.04
C SER A 144 -11.12 0.33 -12.57
N GLY A 145 -10.47 -0.43 -11.70
CA GLY A 145 -10.40 -0.09 -10.28
C GLY A 145 -9.38 1.01 -9.98
N GLY A 146 -9.21 1.33 -8.71
CA GLY A 146 -8.20 2.24 -8.22
C GLY A 146 -6.81 1.60 -8.07
N ILE A 147 -5.92 2.29 -7.36
CA ILE A 147 -4.56 1.85 -7.03
C ILE A 147 -4.61 0.90 -5.83
N GLY A 148 -3.84 -0.17 -5.86
CA GLY A 148 -3.70 -1.08 -4.73
C GLY A 148 -2.26 -1.30 -4.28
N GLU A 149 -2.09 -2.16 -3.29
CA GLU A 149 -0.77 -2.54 -2.73
C GLU A 149 0.20 -2.99 -3.83
N GLU A 150 -0.29 -3.73 -4.80
CA GLU A 150 0.55 -4.23 -5.91
C GLU A 150 1.24 -3.11 -6.69
N ASP A 151 0.60 -1.93 -6.76
CA ASP A 151 0.99 -0.83 -7.64
C ASP A 151 1.89 0.20 -6.96
N ILE A 152 1.63 0.46 -5.67
CA ILE A 152 2.03 1.68 -4.94
C ILE A 152 3.54 1.93 -4.98
N VAL A 153 4.39 0.93 -4.75
CA VAL A 153 5.85 1.12 -4.74
C VAL A 153 6.35 1.53 -6.13
N SER A 154 5.88 0.87 -7.18
CA SER A 154 6.28 1.14 -8.57
C SER A 154 5.81 2.51 -9.06
N LEU A 155 4.65 2.97 -8.58
CA LEU A 155 4.08 4.27 -8.95
C LEU A 155 4.74 5.45 -8.22
N VAL A 156 5.32 5.21 -7.03
CA VAL A 156 5.77 6.29 -6.15
C VAL A 156 7.29 6.33 -6.00
N LEU A 157 7.90 5.23 -5.59
CA LEU A 157 9.30 5.20 -5.17
C LEU A 157 10.31 5.71 -6.20
N PRO A 158 10.18 5.42 -7.51
CA PRO A 158 11.12 5.90 -8.52
C PRO A 158 11.14 7.42 -8.71
N TYR A 159 10.11 8.13 -8.22
CA TYR A 159 9.85 9.53 -8.58
C TYR A 159 9.91 10.50 -7.39
N ILE A 160 10.48 10.09 -6.26
CA ILE A 160 10.49 10.90 -5.03
C ILE A 160 11.91 11.08 -4.50
N HIS A 161 12.23 12.28 -3.98
CA HIS A 161 13.54 12.64 -3.43
C HIS A 161 13.53 12.82 -1.91
N SER A 162 12.36 12.72 -1.29
CA SER A 162 12.17 12.79 0.16
C SER A 162 10.94 12.00 0.60
N ALA A 163 10.90 11.66 1.89
CA ALA A 163 9.74 11.00 2.50
C ALA A 163 8.46 11.85 2.35
N ARG A 164 8.57 13.18 2.44
CA ARG A 164 7.47 14.11 2.27
C ARG A 164 6.94 14.14 0.83
N GLU A 165 7.82 14.09 -0.16
CA GLU A 165 7.39 13.94 -1.56
C GLU A 165 6.64 12.64 -1.80
N GLY A 166 7.03 11.56 -1.11
CA GLY A 166 6.30 10.29 -1.14
C GLY A 166 4.84 10.45 -0.71
N VAL A 167 4.60 11.14 0.40
CA VAL A 167 3.25 11.47 0.88
C VAL A 167 2.48 12.29 -0.16
N THR A 168 3.09 13.35 -0.67
CA THR A 168 2.41 14.25 -1.63
C THR A 168 2.09 13.53 -2.94
N ARG A 169 3.04 12.75 -3.46
CA ARG A 169 2.84 12.00 -4.72
C ARG A 169 1.76 10.94 -4.57
N LEU A 170 1.84 10.10 -3.53
CA LEU A 170 0.82 9.08 -3.30
C LEU A 170 -0.55 9.71 -3.06
N GLY A 171 -0.63 10.77 -2.25
CA GLY A 171 -1.87 11.49 -2.01
C GLY A 171 -2.52 11.99 -3.31
N SER A 172 -1.74 12.61 -4.19
CA SER A 172 -2.25 13.09 -5.49
C SER A 172 -2.72 11.95 -6.41
N LEU A 173 -2.05 10.78 -6.35
CA LEU A 173 -2.48 9.60 -7.10
C LEU A 173 -3.81 9.04 -6.55
N LEU A 174 -3.95 8.97 -5.23
CA LEU A 174 -5.18 8.52 -4.57
C LEU A 174 -6.35 9.46 -4.86
N GLU A 175 -6.15 10.76 -4.79
CA GLU A 175 -7.18 11.76 -5.12
C GLU A 175 -7.66 11.66 -6.58
N LYS A 176 -6.78 11.26 -7.49
CA LYS A 176 -7.10 11.18 -8.93
C LYS A 176 -7.67 9.83 -9.35
N TYR A 177 -7.11 8.74 -8.87
CA TYR A 177 -7.43 7.39 -9.34
C TYR A 177 -8.19 6.55 -8.32
N GLY A 178 -8.18 6.97 -7.07
CA GLY A 178 -8.74 6.21 -5.96
C GLY A 178 -7.96 4.95 -5.62
N THR A 179 -8.48 4.19 -4.66
CA THR A 179 -7.97 2.88 -4.26
C THR A 179 -9.10 1.86 -4.13
N TYR A 180 -8.81 0.60 -4.44
CA TYR A 180 -9.75 -0.50 -4.24
C TYR A 180 -9.59 -1.19 -2.87
N GLU A 181 -8.60 -0.79 -2.08
CA GLU A 181 -8.32 -1.35 -0.76
C GLU A 181 -7.77 -0.31 0.21
N MET A 182 -7.70 -0.64 1.49
CA MET A 182 -7.30 0.29 2.53
C MET A 182 -5.92 -0.09 3.06
N ASN A 183 -4.99 0.86 2.99
CA ASN A 183 -3.57 0.63 3.23
C ASN A 183 -2.93 1.72 4.09
N GLY A 184 -1.94 1.30 4.90
CA GLY A 184 -1.00 2.17 5.58
C GLY A 184 0.38 2.07 4.96
N ILE A 185 1.01 3.18 4.62
CA ILE A 185 2.27 3.26 3.88
C ILE A 185 3.30 4.09 4.64
N ALA A 186 4.52 3.56 4.82
CA ALA A 186 5.62 4.28 5.40
C ALA A 186 6.56 4.84 4.33
N PHE A 187 7.02 6.06 4.56
CA PHE A 187 8.11 6.70 3.82
C PHE A 187 9.20 7.13 4.77
N SER A 188 10.47 6.89 4.45
CA SER A 188 11.59 7.37 5.25
C SER A 188 12.70 7.94 4.36
N ASP A 189 13.34 8.98 4.85
CA ASP A 189 14.62 9.49 4.34
C ASP A 189 15.58 9.73 5.51
N LYS A 190 16.77 10.26 5.24
CA LYS A 190 17.76 10.56 6.28
C LYS A 190 17.28 11.57 7.34
N ASN A 191 16.17 12.27 7.11
CA ASN A 191 15.70 13.37 7.97
C ASN A 191 14.45 13.01 8.75
N GLU A 192 13.48 12.29 8.13
CA GLU A 192 12.16 12.07 8.71
C GLU A 192 11.50 10.79 8.22
N ILE A 193 10.51 10.36 8.97
CA ILE A 193 9.58 9.28 8.58
C ILE A 193 8.18 9.86 8.53
N TRP A 194 7.43 9.45 7.51
CA TRP A 194 6.01 9.72 7.36
C TRP A 194 5.23 8.42 7.28
N TRP A 195 4.06 8.42 7.90
CA TRP A 195 3.06 7.38 7.79
C TRP A 195 1.82 7.96 7.13
N LEU A 196 1.35 7.32 6.07
CA LEU A 196 0.14 7.66 5.33
C LEU A 196 -0.86 6.53 5.46
N GLU A 197 -2.12 6.85 5.71
CA GLU A 197 -3.26 5.92 5.69
C GLU A 197 -4.27 6.36 4.64
N THR A 198 -4.77 5.41 3.84
CA THR A 198 -5.90 5.65 2.95
C THR A 198 -7.20 5.70 3.75
N ILE A 199 -8.14 6.54 3.34
CA ILE A 199 -9.44 6.74 4.02
C ILE A 199 -10.53 6.71 2.95
N GLY A 200 -11.31 5.62 2.90
CA GLY A 200 -12.23 5.42 1.79
C GLY A 200 -11.51 5.26 0.45
N GLY A 201 -12.19 5.63 -0.63
CA GLY A 201 -11.70 5.45 -1.99
C GLY A 201 -10.66 6.47 -2.44
N HIS A 202 -10.76 7.74 -2.02
CA HIS A 202 -9.92 8.83 -2.56
C HIS A 202 -9.23 9.68 -1.50
N HIS A 203 -9.63 9.58 -0.24
CA HIS A 203 -9.07 10.40 0.84
C HIS A 203 -7.89 9.70 1.52
N TRP A 204 -7.07 10.48 2.17
CA TRP A 204 -5.91 10.00 2.92
C TRP A 204 -5.55 10.94 4.06
N ILE A 205 -4.79 10.43 5.02
CA ILE A 205 -4.19 11.22 6.10
C ILE A 205 -2.73 10.81 6.24
N ALA A 206 -1.86 11.76 6.57
CA ALA A 206 -0.47 11.44 6.82
C ALA A 206 0.05 12.16 8.07
N ARG A 207 0.96 11.48 8.77
CA ARG A 207 1.59 11.99 9.98
C ARG A 207 3.10 11.74 9.96
N ARG A 208 3.86 12.75 10.35
CA ARG A 208 5.28 12.59 10.61
C ARG A 208 5.50 11.85 11.93
N VAL A 209 6.38 10.85 11.90
CA VAL A 209 6.84 10.11 13.10
C VAL A 209 7.91 10.94 13.81
N PRO A 210 7.83 11.13 15.14
CA PRO A 210 8.73 11.96 15.92
C PRO A 210 10.19 11.51 15.95
#